data_01d17403570ad95aaf4c4b1561ad3357
#
_entry.id   01d17403570ad95aaf4c4b1561ad3357
#
_cell.length_a   1.000
_cell.length_b   1.000
_cell.length_c   1.000
_cell.angle_alpha   90.00
_cell.angle_beta   90.00
_cell.angle_gamma   90.00
#
_symmetry.space_group_name_H-M   'P 1'
#
loop_
_entity.id
_entity.type
_entity.pdbx_description
1 polymer ?
#
loop_
_entity_poly.entity_id
_entity_poly.type
_entity_poly.pdbx_seq_one_letter_code
_entity_poly.pdbx_strand_id
1 'polypeptide(L)'
;ESLKKYEYLNEYGDLKTYIDRISHPDFKLGTGVTVSDFLKQDLVYTLTVNNYDDVTAGNAMKYSSCVDAKGNMDFGTVKKFVKTAKETGISIYGHTLCWHSQQQNAYLNGLIADKEPEPVPGSSEIALHIKTSKPQANVWDWELYYDLDEALIANQEYTISVRMKASSAITFPFWPGKKDGTDTQYGAGTFSAGEQWSTNTFTFTPSADIDRLRFCFGLFGGDLYFDDLTLTASGSDRNLIMNSTFEESKDLSRWSKASWIDFAYGIEEVQ
;
A
#
# COMPACT_ATOMS: atom_id res chain seq x y z
N GLU A 1 -38.95 33.45 12.98
CA GLU A 1 -38.34 34.79 12.91
C GLU A 1 -38.48 35.35 11.50
N SER A 2 -38.90 36.59 11.40
CA SER A 2 -39.08 37.25 10.09
C SER A 2 -37.73 37.47 9.40
N LEU A 3 -37.59 37.04 8.11
CA LEU A 3 -36.44 37.31 7.28
C LEU A 3 -36.32 38.78 6.87
N LYS A 4 -37.24 39.66 7.29
CA LYS A 4 -37.24 41.11 6.98
C LYS A 4 -35.94 41.81 7.26
N LYS A 5 -35.20 41.44 8.30
CA LYS A 5 -33.88 42.03 8.60
C LYS A 5 -32.81 41.76 7.53
N TYR A 6 -33.06 40.87 6.56
CA TYR A 6 -32.16 40.50 5.50
C TYR A 6 -32.67 40.98 4.11
N GLU A 7 -33.80 41.70 4.05
CA GLU A 7 -34.36 42.15 2.75
C GLU A 7 -33.37 43.03 1.95
N TYR A 8 -32.46 43.75 2.62
CA TYR A 8 -31.40 44.51 1.98
C TYR A 8 -30.47 43.67 1.10
N LEU A 9 -30.39 42.36 1.34
CA LEU A 9 -29.57 41.47 0.50
C LEU A 9 -30.15 41.28 -0.89
N ASN A 10 -31.43 41.60 -1.10
CA ASN A 10 -32.06 41.56 -2.42
C ASN A 10 -31.60 42.69 -3.37
N GLU A 11 -30.87 43.69 -2.83
CA GLU A 11 -30.27 44.75 -3.61
C GLU A 11 -28.93 44.38 -4.27
N TYR A 12 -28.38 43.21 -3.89
CA TYR A 12 -27.13 42.70 -4.45
C TYR A 12 -27.40 41.78 -5.65
N GLY A 13 -26.49 41.82 -6.61
CA GLY A 13 -26.47 40.88 -7.73
C GLY A 13 -25.94 39.50 -7.35
N ASP A 14 -25.97 38.58 -8.29
CA ASP A 14 -25.43 37.23 -8.11
C ASP A 14 -23.93 37.28 -7.80
N LEU A 15 -23.48 36.43 -6.85
CA LEU A 15 -22.08 36.48 -6.31
C LEU A 15 -21.01 36.41 -7.39
N LYS A 16 -21.18 35.58 -8.42
CA LYS A 16 -20.22 35.43 -9.52
C LYS A 16 -20.07 36.72 -10.38
N THR A 17 -21.04 37.65 -10.31
CA THR A 17 -20.97 38.91 -11.05
C THR A 17 -19.99 39.90 -10.43
N TYR A 18 -19.57 39.69 -9.17
CA TYR A 18 -18.58 40.50 -8.47
C TYR A 18 -17.14 40.08 -8.73
N ILE A 19 -16.91 39.02 -9.51
CA ILE A 19 -15.57 38.55 -9.85
C ILE A 19 -15.02 39.40 -11.00
N ASP A 20 -13.84 40.01 -10.79
CA ASP A 20 -13.11 40.70 -11.84
C ASP A 20 -12.54 39.70 -12.85
N ARG A 21 -13.27 39.47 -13.94
CA ARG A 21 -12.90 38.54 -15.01
C ARG A 21 -11.80 39.06 -15.92
N ILE A 22 -11.48 40.37 -15.85
CA ILE A 22 -10.37 40.93 -16.60
C ILE A 22 -9.04 40.57 -15.95
N SER A 23 -8.95 40.79 -14.63
CA SER A 23 -7.74 40.46 -13.87
C SER A 23 -7.63 38.95 -13.53
N HIS A 24 -8.75 38.25 -13.48
CA HIS A 24 -8.83 36.83 -13.07
C HIS A 24 -9.71 36.01 -14.02
N PRO A 25 -9.33 35.83 -15.30
CA PRO A 25 -10.19 35.25 -16.31
C PRO A 25 -10.51 33.76 -16.04
N ASP A 26 -9.58 33.04 -15.41
CA ASP A 26 -9.69 31.60 -15.14
C ASP A 26 -10.24 31.27 -13.74
N PHE A 27 -10.47 32.31 -12.91
CA PHE A 27 -11.01 32.07 -11.56
C PHE A 27 -12.46 31.60 -11.62
N LYS A 28 -12.76 30.53 -10.91
CA LYS A 28 -14.13 30.01 -10.74
C LYS A 28 -14.55 30.07 -9.29
N LEU A 29 -15.68 30.70 -9.04
CA LEU A 29 -16.34 30.63 -7.74
C LEU A 29 -17.15 29.34 -7.66
N GLY A 30 -16.78 28.43 -6.77
CA GLY A 30 -17.42 27.12 -6.63
C GLY A 30 -18.20 26.98 -5.34
N THR A 31 -19.15 26.03 -5.33
CA THR A 31 -19.89 25.61 -4.13
C THR A 31 -20.10 24.11 -4.08
N GLY A 32 -20.24 23.57 -2.86
CA GLY A 32 -20.68 22.18 -2.65
C GLY A 32 -22.18 22.08 -2.46
N VAL A 33 -22.81 21.09 -3.09
CA VAL A 33 -24.26 20.85 -2.97
C VAL A 33 -24.57 19.39 -2.62
N THR A 34 -25.72 19.16 -1.96
CA THR A 34 -26.33 17.86 -1.90
C THR A 34 -27.01 17.59 -3.26
N VAL A 35 -26.57 16.54 -3.96
CA VAL A 35 -27.03 16.27 -5.32
C VAL A 35 -28.56 16.07 -5.40
N SER A 36 -29.18 15.43 -4.39
CA SER A 36 -30.64 15.27 -4.37
C SER A 36 -31.38 16.62 -4.31
N ASP A 37 -30.82 17.62 -3.62
CA ASP A 37 -31.44 18.94 -3.54
C ASP A 37 -31.21 19.74 -4.83
N PHE A 38 -30.02 19.66 -5.41
CA PHE A 38 -29.76 20.25 -6.72
C PHE A 38 -30.68 19.70 -7.82
N LEU A 39 -30.93 18.38 -7.82
CA LEU A 39 -31.78 17.72 -8.81
C LEU A 39 -33.28 18.02 -8.66
N LYS A 40 -33.73 18.58 -7.54
CA LYS A 40 -35.11 19.09 -7.41
C LYS A 40 -35.40 20.31 -8.28
N GLN A 41 -34.33 21.02 -8.71
CA GLN A 41 -34.37 22.24 -9.51
C GLN A 41 -35.20 23.36 -8.84
N ASP A 42 -35.17 23.41 -7.51
CA ASP A 42 -35.77 24.45 -6.66
C ASP A 42 -34.75 25.46 -6.18
N LEU A 43 -34.91 25.97 -4.95
CA LEU A 43 -34.08 27.03 -4.38
C LEU A 43 -32.57 26.73 -4.40
N VAL A 44 -32.16 25.51 -4.04
CA VAL A 44 -30.73 25.13 -4.03
C VAL A 44 -30.14 25.18 -5.42
N TYR A 45 -30.85 24.66 -6.41
CA TYR A 45 -30.47 24.72 -7.83
C TYR A 45 -30.36 26.17 -8.31
N THR A 46 -31.39 26.99 -8.08
CA THR A 46 -31.43 28.40 -8.51
C THR A 46 -30.28 29.20 -7.91
N LEU A 47 -30.06 29.07 -6.60
CA LEU A 47 -28.96 29.76 -5.91
C LEU A 47 -27.59 29.30 -6.42
N THR A 48 -27.43 27.99 -6.69
CA THR A 48 -26.18 27.45 -7.22
C THR A 48 -25.89 27.98 -8.61
N VAL A 49 -26.83 27.87 -9.52
CA VAL A 49 -26.64 28.26 -10.93
C VAL A 49 -26.43 29.76 -11.08
N ASN A 50 -27.15 30.57 -10.32
CA ASN A 50 -27.03 32.03 -10.42
C ASN A 50 -25.73 32.54 -9.80
N ASN A 51 -25.31 31.99 -8.67
CA ASN A 51 -24.22 32.57 -7.88
C ASN A 51 -22.84 31.98 -8.15
N TYR A 52 -22.74 30.77 -8.76
CA TYR A 52 -21.47 30.06 -8.87
C TYR A 52 -21.16 29.63 -10.30
N ASP A 53 -19.86 29.49 -10.59
CA ASP A 53 -19.32 29.02 -11.88
C ASP A 53 -19.10 27.52 -11.89
N ASP A 54 -18.91 26.94 -10.69
CA ASP A 54 -18.53 25.54 -10.49
C ASP A 54 -19.33 24.91 -9.34
N VAL A 55 -19.65 23.64 -9.48
CA VAL A 55 -20.37 22.89 -8.44
C VAL A 55 -19.71 21.57 -8.13
N THR A 56 -19.57 21.28 -6.85
CA THR A 56 -19.04 20.01 -6.32
C THR A 56 -20.18 19.19 -5.71
N ALA A 57 -20.29 17.92 -6.10
CA ALA A 57 -21.18 16.97 -5.42
C ALA A 57 -20.62 16.63 -4.03
N GLY A 58 -21.44 16.78 -2.97
CA GLY A 58 -21.00 16.54 -1.59
C GLY A 58 -20.53 15.10 -1.37
N ASN A 59 -21.39 14.12 -1.64
CA ASN A 59 -21.10 12.69 -1.45
C ASN A 59 -21.37 11.82 -2.68
N ALA A 60 -22.23 12.26 -3.61
CA ALA A 60 -22.77 11.39 -4.66
C ALA A 60 -21.72 10.87 -5.66
N MET A 61 -20.53 11.50 -5.73
CA MET A 61 -19.42 11.08 -6.58
C MET A 61 -18.32 10.32 -5.82
N LYS A 62 -18.47 10.08 -4.52
CA LYS A 62 -17.51 9.28 -3.74
C LYS A 62 -17.70 7.79 -4.01
N TYR A 63 -16.63 7.02 -3.81
CA TYR A 63 -16.59 5.61 -4.17
C TYR A 63 -17.79 4.82 -3.63
N SER A 64 -18.07 4.89 -2.33
CA SER A 64 -19.19 4.14 -1.70
C SER A 64 -20.59 4.57 -2.16
N SER A 65 -20.73 5.72 -2.83
CA SER A 65 -21.99 6.16 -3.43
C SER A 65 -22.20 5.64 -4.84
N CYS A 66 -21.11 5.19 -5.49
CA CYS A 66 -21.12 4.69 -6.86
C CYS A 66 -20.87 3.18 -6.96
N VAL A 67 -20.35 2.55 -5.88
CA VAL A 67 -20.01 1.13 -5.87
C VAL A 67 -20.62 0.49 -4.63
N ASP A 68 -21.32 -0.62 -4.81
CA ASP A 68 -21.94 -1.36 -3.70
C ASP A 68 -20.94 -2.30 -2.98
N ALA A 69 -21.41 -2.97 -1.92
CA ALA A 69 -20.57 -3.90 -1.15
C ALA A 69 -20.13 -5.16 -1.93
N LYS A 70 -20.67 -5.38 -3.13
CA LYS A 70 -20.30 -6.48 -4.04
C LYS A 70 -19.45 -6.03 -5.22
N GLY A 71 -19.11 -4.72 -5.29
CA GLY A 71 -18.34 -4.15 -6.38
C GLY A 71 -19.18 -3.77 -7.62
N ASN A 72 -20.50 -3.86 -7.57
CA ASN A 72 -21.33 -3.41 -8.68
C ASN A 72 -21.35 -1.88 -8.72
N MET A 73 -21.22 -1.32 -9.91
CA MET A 73 -21.15 0.13 -10.14
C MET A 73 -22.50 0.69 -10.58
N ASP A 74 -22.97 1.76 -9.92
CA ASP A 74 -24.14 2.55 -10.31
C ASP A 74 -23.79 4.04 -10.36
N PHE A 75 -23.80 4.59 -11.56
CA PHE A 75 -23.58 6.00 -11.83
C PHE A 75 -24.88 6.74 -12.18
N GLY A 76 -26.05 6.18 -11.92
CA GLY A 76 -27.34 6.77 -12.30
C GLY A 76 -27.55 8.17 -11.75
N THR A 77 -27.27 8.38 -10.46
CA THR A 77 -27.36 9.70 -9.80
C THR A 77 -26.31 10.67 -10.34
N VAL A 78 -25.08 10.22 -10.55
CA VAL A 78 -23.98 11.04 -11.09
C VAL A 78 -24.32 11.49 -12.52
N LYS A 79 -24.81 10.60 -13.36
CA LYS A 79 -25.22 10.93 -14.74
C LYS A 79 -26.32 11.99 -14.79
N LYS A 80 -27.34 11.88 -13.91
CA LYS A 80 -28.41 12.89 -13.79
C LYS A 80 -27.83 14.25 -13.36
N PHE A 81 -26.99 14.27 -12.34
CA PHE A 81 -26.36 15.49 -11.84
C PHE A 81 -25.50 16.18 -12.91
N VAL A 82 -24.63 15.43 -13.59
CA VAL A 82 -23.80 15.93 -14.67
C VAL A 82 -24.65 16.50 -15.83
N LYS A 83 -25.70 15.80 -16.22
CA LYS A 83 -26.60 16.28 -17.27
C LYS A 83 -27.24 17.60 -16.86
N THR A 84 -27.89 17.67 -15.69
CA THR A 84 -28.57 18.88 -15.20
C THR A 84 -27.61 20.07 -15.05
N ALA A 85 -26.39 19.87 -14.54
CA ALA A 85 -25.40 20.94 -14.44
C ALA A 85 -24.94 21.43 -15.84
N LYS A 86 -24.68 20.53 -16.78
CA LYS A 86 -24.31 20.89 -18.16
C LYS A 86 -25.37 21.74 -18.89
N GLU A 87 -26.64 21.49 -18.63
CA GLU A 87 -27.75 22.24 -19.22
C GLU A 87 -27.73 23.72 -18.80
N THR A 88 -27.09 24.06 -17.67
CA THR A 88 -26.97 25.46 -17.19
C THR A 88 -25.63 26.12 -17.54
N GLY A 89 -24.71 25.36 -18.11
CA GLY A 89 -23.35 25.83 -18.37
C GLY A 89 -22.42 25.90 -17.16
N ILE A 90 -22.88 25.51 -15.95
CA ILE A 90 -22.04 25.43 -14.75
C ILE A 90 -21.04 24.28 -14.89
N SER A 91 -19.77 24.52 -14.49
CA SER A 91 -18.78 23.45 -14.49
C SER A 91 -18.91 22.55 -13.24
N ILE A 92 -18.34 21.35 -13.30
CA ILE A 92 -18.41 20.39 -12.20
C ILE A 92 -17.00 20.03 -11.78
N TYR A 93 -16.72 20.19 -10.47
CA TYR A 93 -15.55 19.61 -9.85
C TYR A 93 -15.83 18.21 -9.34
N GLY A 94 -15.21 17.21 -9.96
CA GLY A 94 -15.40 15.80 -9.61
C GLY A 94 -14.72 15.47 -8.28
N HIS A 95 -15.49 15.30 -7.22
CA HIS A 95 -14.99 14.94 -5.89
C HIS A 95 -15.63 13.62 -5.44
N THR A 96 -14.90 12.53 -5.35
CA THR A 96 -13.47 12.31 -5.60
C THR A 96 -13.23 10.84 -5.96
N LEU A 97 -12.22 10.53 -6.77
CA LEU A 97 -11.90 9.16 -7.16
C LEU A 97 -11.44 8.32 -5.96
N CYS A 98 -10.66 8.90 -5.06
CA CYS A 98 -10.17 8.27 -3.85
C CYS A 98 -10.29 9.22 -2.65
N TRP A 99 -10.72 8.72 -1.50
CA TRP A 99 -10.90 9.48 -0.26
C TRP A 99 -10.56 8.58 0.94
N HIS A 100 -10.09 9.16 2.05
CA HIS A 100 -9.73 8.42 3.26
C HIS A 100 -10.92 7.71 3.95
N SER A 101 -12.15 8.07 3.58
CA SER A 101 -13.37 7.47 4.08
C SER A 101 -14.39 7.28 2.96
N GLN A 102 -15.58 6.75 3.26
CA GLN A 102 -16.64 6.49 2.28
C GLN A 102 -16.16 5.58 1.12
N GLN A 103 -15.38 4.56 1.50
CA GLN A 103 -14.96 3.45 0.64
C GLN A 103 -15.82 2.21 0.93
N GLN A 104 -15.84 1.26 0.03
CA GLN A 104 -16.42 -0.08 0.28
C GLN A 104 -15.31 -0.99 0.84
N ASN A 105 -14.88 -0.74 2.08
CA ASN A 105 -13.70 -1.38 2.68
C ASN A 105 -13.81 -2.92 2.67
N ALA A 106 -15.00 -3.47 2.95
CA ALA A 106 -15.17 -4.93 2.93
C ALA A 106 -14.91 -5.52 1.54
N TYR A 107 -15.44 -4.87 0.49
CA TYR A 107 -15.21 -5.28 -0.90
C TYR A 107 -13.75 -5.09 -1.32
N LEU A 108 -13.17 -3.90 -1.06
CA LEU A 108 -11.78 -3.60 -1.42
C LEU A 108 -10.79 -4.50 -0.70
N ASN A 109 -10.99 -4.72 0.61
CA ASN A 109 -10.16 -5.64 1.38
C ASN A 109 -10.33 -7.10 0.88
N GLY A 110 -11.53 -7.49 0.47
CA GLY A 110 -11.77 -8.80 -0.14
C GLY A 110 -11.10 -9.00 -1.50
N LEU A 111 -10.79 -7.91 -2.23
CA LEU A 111 -10.01 -8.00 -3.48
C LEU A 111 -8.52 -8.26 -3.24
N ILE A 112 -8.02 -7.83 -2.09
CA ILE A 112 -6.60 -7.96 -1.71
C ILE A 112 -6.38 -9.03 -0.62
N ALA A 113 -7.47 -9.47 0.04
CA ALA A 113 -7.39 -10.59 0.98
C ALA A 113 -7.12 -11.87 0.18
N ASP A 114 -6.06 -12.59 0.54
CA ASP A 114 -5.67 -13.89 -0.02
C ASP A 114 -5.34 -13.91 -1.54
N LYS A 115 -5.12 -12.76 -2.14
CA LYS A 115 -4.48 -12.70 -3.45
C LYS A 115 -2.99 -12.39 -3.24
N GLU A 116 -2.18 -13.43 -3.24
CA GLU A 116 -0.84 -13.24 -3.81
C GLU A 116 -1.03 -12.57 -5.18
N PRO A 117 -0.21 -11.56 -5.53
CA PRO A 117 -0.29 -10.99 -6.86
C PRO A 117 -0.19 -12.16 -7.85
N GLU A 118 -1.27 -12.40 -8.64
CA GLU A 118 -1.21 -13.36 -9.74
C GLU A 118 -0.01 -12.95 -10.59
N PRO A 119 0.97 -13.82 -10.83
CA PRO A 119 2.09 -13.50 -11.67
C PRO A 119 1.53 -13.05 -13.01
N VAL A 120 1.87 -11.85 -13.46
CA VAL A 120 1.44 -11.32 -14.76
C VAL A 120 1.96 -12.33 -15.79
N PRO A 121 1.10 -12.97 -16.60
CA PRO A 121 1.55 -13.96 -17.55
C PRO A 121 2.62 -13.35 -18.46
N GLY A 122 3.88 -13.81 -18.34
CA GLY A 122 5.04 -13.29 -19.05
C GLY A 122 5.91 -12.31 -18.27
N SER A 123 5.60 -11.97 -17.01
CA SER A 123 6.60 -11.37 -16.12
C SER A 123 7.42 -12.49 -15.48
N SER A 124 8.71 -12.50 -15.74
CA SER A 124 9.65 -13.31 -14.97
C SER A 124 9.73 -12.72 -13.56
N GLU A 125 9.45 -13.50 -12.53
CA GLU A 125 9.75 -13.12 -11.14
C GLU A 125 11.26 -13.16 -10.95
N ILE A 126 11.82 -12.09 -10.42
CA ILE A 126 13.24 -12.04 -10.04
C ILE A 126 13.30 -12.22 -8.53
N ALA A 127 14.03 -13.21 -8.05
CA ALA A 127 14.12 -13.52 -6.62
C ALA A 127 15.54 -13.88 -6.22
N LEU A 128 15.84 -13.82 -4.93
CA LEU A 128 17.05 -14.39 -4.38
C LEU A 128 16.91 -15.91 -4.32
N HIS A 129 17.58 -16.60 -5.22
CA HIS A 129 17.63 -18.06 -5.27
C HIS A 129 18.78 -18.59 -4.39
N ILE A 130 18.47 -19.50 -3.51
CA ILE A 130 19.40 -20.23 -2.64
C ILE A 130 19.33 -21.69 -3.01
N LYS A 131 20.45 -22.26 -3.40
CA LYS A 131 20.55 -23.65 -3.86
C LYS A 131 21.43 -24.47 -2.92
N THR A 132 20.82 -25.43 -2.25
CA THR A 132 21.49 -26.34 -1.33
C THR A 132 21.54 -27.76 -1.90
N SER A 133 22.62 -28.49 -1.67
CA SER A 133 22.81 -29.84 -2.25
C SER A 133 22.10 -30.94 -1.49
N LYS A 134 22.11 -30.86 -0.14
CA LYS A 134 21.53 -31.88 0.75
C LYS A 134 21.35 -31.29 2.16
N PRO A 135 20.44 -31.85 2.98
CA PRO A 135 20.33 -31.49 4.38
C PRO A 135 21.65 -31.74 5.14
N GLN A 136 21.94 -30.86 6.09
CA GLN A 136 23.05 -30.97 7.03
C GLN A 136 22.58 -31.54 8.38
N ALA A 137 23.48 -31.64 9.35
CA ALA A 137 23.16 -32.19 10.67
C ALA A 137 22.40 -31.19 11.56
N ASN A 138 22.67 -29.89 11.41
CA ASN A 138 22.11 -28.83 12.26
C ASN A 138 21.55 -27.69 11.41
N VAL A 139 20.56 -26.96 11.95
CA VAL A 139 19.95 -25.77 11.27
C VAL A 139 20.98 -24.69 10.96
N TRP A 140 22.00 -24.52 11.77
CA TRP A 140 23.08 -23.53 11.60
C TRP A 140 24.21 -23.95 10.67
N ASP A 141 24.19 -25.15 10.14
CA ASP A 141 25.22 -25.62 9.21
C ASP A 141 25.13 -24.90 7.86
N TRP A 142 23.95 -24.37 7.51
CA TRP A 142 23.76 -23.44 6.41
C TRP A 142 23.02 -22.20 6.90
N GLU A 143 23.70 -21.07 6.85
CA GLU A 143 23.16 -19.77 7.23
C GLU A 143 23.43 -18.75 6.12
N LEU A 144 22.38 -18.05 5.70
CA LEU A 144 22.49 -16.86 4.89
C LEU A 144 22.36 -15.62 5.77
N TYR A 145 23.22 -14.66 5.56
CA TYR A 145 23.28 -13.41 6.31
C TYR A 145 22.88 -12.23 5.46
N TYR A 146 22.16 -11.29 6.04
CA TYR A 146 21.97 -9.96 5.52
C TYR A 146 22.49 -8.94 6.52
N ASP A 147 23.45 -8.12 6.10
CA ASP A 147 24.05 -7.08 6.92
C ASP A 147 23.30 -5.76 6.79
N LEU A 148 22.77 -5.27 7.91
CA LEU A 148 22.03 -4.01 7.99
C LEU A 148 22.99 -2.81 7.94
N ASP A 149 22.55 -1.69 7.35
CA ASP A 149 23.25 -0.41 7.36
C ASP A 149 23.21 0.26 8.73
N GLU A 150 22.06 0.12 9.38
CA GLU A 150 21.79 0.67 10.70
C GLU A 150 21.43 -0.49 11.63
N ALA A 151 21.99 -0.51 12.83
CA ALA A 151 21.63 -1.52 13.81
C ALA A 151 20.18 -1.38 14.27
N LEU A 152 19.51 -2.50 14.48
CA LEU A 152 18.22 -2.54 15.18
C LEU A 152 18.48 -2.26 16.65
N ILE A 153 17.64 -1.41 17.24
CA ILE A 153 17.78 -0.92 18.61
C ILE A 153 17.19 -1.94 19.60
N ALA A 154 17.89 -2.21 20.66
CA ALA A 154 17.42 -3.08 21.75
C ALA A 154 16.06 -2.62 22.32
N ASN A 155 15.18 -3.58 22.60
CA ASN A 155 13.83 -3.37 23.14
C ASN A 155 12.88 -2.58 22.23
N GLN A 156 13.22 -2.34 20.98
CA GLN A 156 12.31 -1.83 19.97
C GLN A 156 11.70 -3.01 19.19
N GLU A 157 10.39 -2.95 18.93
CA GLU A 157 9.71 -3.96 18.11
C GLU A 157 9.92 -3.70 16.62
N TYR A 158 10.17 -4.77 15.88
CA TYR A 158 10.32 -4.78 14.42
C TYR A 158 9.41 -5.84 13.80
N THR A 159 8.90 -5.53 12.62
CA THR A 159 8.17 -6.47 11.77
C THR A 159 9.05 -6.89 10.61
N ILE A 160 9.23 -8.19 10.41
CA ILE A 160 9.85 -8.76 9.21
C ILE A 160 8.80 -9.48 8.38
N SER A 161 8.85 -9.29 7.06
CA SER A 161 8.02 -10.00 6.09
C SER A 161 8.90 -10.48 4.94
N VAL A 162 8.70 -11.72 4.52
CA VAL A 162 9.42 -12.34 3.40
C VAL A 162 8.44 -13.20 2.61
N ARG A 163 8.38 -13.00 1.30
CA ARG A 163 7.71 -13.89 0.37
C ARG A 163 8.67 -15.01 -0.01
N MET A 164 8.25 -16.26 0.10
CA MET A 164 9.13 -17.43 -0.02
C MET A 164 8.49 -18.55 -0.83
N LYS A 165 9.33 -19.29 -1.57
CA LYS A 165 9.00 -20.53 -2.25
C LYS A 165 10.14 -21.52 -2.04
N ALA A 166 9.86 -22.82 -1.99
CA ALA A 166 10.87 -23.86 -1.86
C ALA A 166 10.52 -25.07 -2.72
N SER A 167 11.51 -25.84 -3.14
CA SER A 167 11.30 -27.08 -3.91
C SER A 167 10.61 -28.21 -3.11
N SER A 168 10.51 -28.08 -1.79
CA SER A 168 9.73 -28.93 -0.88
C SER A 168 9.46 -28.18 0.42
N ALA A 169 8.51 -28.67 1.22
CA ALA A 169 8.16 -28.02 2.49
C ALA A 169 9.37 -27.91 3.43
N ILE A 170 9.60 -26.70 3.96
CA ILE A 170 10.64 -26.38 4.94
C ILE A 170 10.09 -25.46 6.03
N THR A 171 10.61 -25.63 7.25
CA THR A 171 10.47 -24.68 8.36
C THR A 171 11.86 -24.47 8.99
N PHE A 172 12.26 -23.22 9.18
CA PHE A 172 13.60 -22.92 9.71
C PHE A 172 13.60 -21.66 10.59
N PRO A 173 14.51 -21.60 11.60
CA PRO A 173 14.57 -20.48 12.50
C PRO A 173 15.21 -19.25 11.87
N PHE A 174 14.78 -18.08 12.37
CA PHE A 174 15.37 -16.78 12.14
C PHE A 174 16.10 -16.35 13.40
N TRP A 175 17.42 -16.19 13.32
CA TRP A 175 18.30 -15.88 14.45
C TRP A 175 19.14 -14.62 14.21
N PRO A 176 18.52 -13.43 14.15
CA PRO A 176 19.29 -12.19 13.97
C PRO A 176 20.24 -11.96 15.15
N GLY A 177 21.31 -11.23 14.93
CA GLY A 177 22.34 -10.97 15.95
C GLY A 177 23.34 -9.92 15.47
N LYS A 178 24.52 -9.90 16.09
CA LYS A 178 25.63 -9.06 15.64
C LYS A 178 26.51 -9.77 14.60
N LYS A 179 27.17 -8.97 13.76
CA LYS A 179 28.15 -9.45 12.76
C LYS A 179 29.31 -10.21 13.37
N ASP A 180 29.68 -9.91 14.61
CA ASP A 180 30.73 -10.62 15.36
C ASP A 180 30.27 -11.96 15.94
N GLY A 181 28.99 -12.33 15.74
CA GLY A 181 28.39 -13.57 16.21
C GLY A 181 27.86 -13.51 17.64
N THR A 182 27.94 -12.37 18.32
CA THR A 182 27.36 -12.16 19.66
C THR A 182 25.89 -11.75 19.60
N ASP A 183 25.22 -11.72 20.74
CA ASP A 183 23.83 -11.25 20.92
C ASP A 183 22.81 -11.90 19.99
N THR A 184 23.00 -13.18 19.65
CA THR A 184 22.07 -13.94 18.79
C THR A 184 20.69 -14.10 19.45
N GLN A 185 19.64 -13.70 18.73
CA GLN A 185 18.26 -13.73 19.18
C GLN A 185 17.60 -15.05 18.76
N TYR A 186 17.82 -16.14 19.50
CA TYR A 186 17.35 -17.51 19.16
C TYR A 186 15.82 -17.66 19.14
N GLY A 187 15.07 -16.77 19.76
CA GLY A 187 13.61 -16.79 19.82
C GLY A 187 12.94 -15.79 18.91
N ALA A 188 13.65 -15.15 17.98
CA ALA A 188 13.11 -14.05 17.17
C ALA A 188 11.96 -14.47 16.23
N GLY A 189 12.02 -15.68 15.64
CA GLY A 189 10.95 -16.18 14.80
C GLY A 189 11.31 -17.41 13.99
N THR A 190 10.36 -17.81 13.15
CA THR A 190 10.48 -19.00 12.30
C THR A 190 9.82 -18.73 10.96
N PHE A 191 10.47 -19.11 9.87
CA PHE A 191 9.96 -19.06 8.51
C PHE A 191 9.50 -20.45 8.03
N SER A 192 8.50 -20.48 7.15
CA SER A 192 8.03 -21.69 6.48
C SER A 192 7.85 -21.41 5.00
N ALA A 193 8.23 -22.35 4.15
CA ALA A 193 8.02 -22.28 2.71
C ALA A 193 7.62 -23.66 2.15
N GLY A 194 7.01 -23.68 0.98
CA GLY A 194 6.63 -24.87 0.23
C GLY A 194 6.76 -24.63 -1.28
N GLU A 195 6.17 -25.52 -2.08
CA GLU A 195 6.25 -25.45 -3.56
C GLU A 195 5.53 -24.24 -4.18
N GLN A 196 4.64 -23.62 -3.42
CA GLN A 196 3.95 -22.40 -3.81
C GLN A 196 4.52 -21.20 -3.04
N TRP A 197 4.51 -20.03 -3.67
CA TRP A 197 4.86 -18.79 -3.00
C TRP A 197 3.94 -18.52 -1.81
N SER A 198 4.49 -18.13 -0.68
CA SER A 198 3.77 -17.72 0.52
C SER A 198 4.51 -16.63 1.27
N THR A 199 3.78 -15.72 1.88
CA THR A 199 4.37 -14.62 2.67
C THR A 199 4.36 -14.99 4.14
N ASN A 200 5.54 -14.88 4.77
CA ASN A 200 5.71 -15.01 6.21
C ASN A 200 5.88 -13.63 6.82
N THR A 201 5.08 -13.29 7.82
CA THR A 201 5.18 -12.01 8.52
C THR A 201 5.07 -12.25 10.02
N PHE A 202 6.03 -11.73 10.79
CA PHE A 202 5.97 -11.76 12.24
C PHE A 202 6.74 -10.59 12.85
N THR A 203 6.50 -10.32 14.13
CA THR A 203 7.21 -9.31 14.91
C THR A 203 8.22 -9.94 15.84
N PHE A 204 9.30 -9.21 16.14
CA PHE A 204 10.29 -9.58 17.15
C PHE A 204 10.86 -8.32 17.82
N THR A 205 11.34 -8.49 19.05
CA THR A 205 11.95 -7.40 19.82
C THR A 205 13.33 -7.87 20.28
N PRO A 206 14.42 -7.37 19.68
CA PRO A 206 15.76 -7.78 20.08
C PRO A 206 16.10 -7.29 21.49
N SER A 207 16.80 -8.11 22.26
CA SER A 207 17.26 -7.78 23.62
C SER A 207 18.56 -6.98 23.65
N ALA A 208 19.23 -6.84 22.52
CA ALA A 208 20.46 -6.05 22.31
C ALA A 208 20.40 -5.39 20.92
N ASP A 209 21.25 -4.37 20.70
CA ASP A 209 21.42 -3.80 19.36
C ASP A 209 22.06 -4.87 18.45
N ILE A 210 21.44 -5.10 17.28
CA ILE A 210 21.85 -6.13 16.33
C ILE A 210 21.96 -5.54 14.92
N ASP A 211 22.89 -6.02 14.11
CA ASP A 211 23.20 -5.46 12.79
C ASP A 211 23.27 -6.52 11.66
N ARG A 212 22.84 -7.77 11.97
CA ARG A 212 22.80 -8.88 11.00
C ARG A 212 21.54 -9.71 11.15
N LEU A 213 20.86 -9.97 10.04
CA LEU A 213 19.82 -10.98 9.94
C LEU A 213 20.46 -12.33 9.61
N ARG A 214 19.97 -13.43 10.21
CA ARG A 214 20.50 -14.78 10.01
C ARG A 214 19.34 -15.74 9.72
N PHE A 215 19.37 -16.34 8.54
CA PHE A 215 18.42 -17.33 8.06
C PHE A 215 19.08 -18.69 8.12
N CYS A 216 18.60 -19.57 8.99
CA CYS A 216 19.29 -20.82 9.36
C CYS A 216 18.53 -22.05 8.81
N PHE A 217 18.87 -22.51 7.60
CA PHE A 217 18.16 -23.55 6.87
C PHE A 217 19.00 -24.84 6.65
N GLY A 218 19.95 -25.14 7.52
CA GLY A 218 20.89 -26.26 7.36
C GLY A 218 20.25 -27.64 7.22
N LEU A 219 19.02 -27.84 7.70
CA LEU A 219 18.31 -29.12 7.55
C LEU A 219 17.59 -29.28 6.20
N PHE A 220 17.76 -28.32 5.28
CA PHE A 220 17.10 -28.31 3.98
C PHE A 220 18.06 -28.65 2.84
N GLY A 221 17.56 -29.44 1.87
CA GLY A 221 18.24 -29.74 0.60
C GLY A 221 17.32 -29.46 -0.56
N GLY A 222 17.71 -28.52 -1.44
CA GLY A 222 16.90 -28.14 -2.59
C GLY A 222 17.03 -26.64 -2.92
N ASP A 223 16.02 -26.13 -3.58
CA ASP A 223 15.92 -24.73 -4.01
C ASP A 223 15.00 -23.96 -3.04
N LEU A 224 15.47 -22.80 -2.58
CA LEU A 224 14.73 -21.88 -1.71
C LEU A 224 14.82 -20.49 -2.32
N TYR A 225 13.69 -19.78 -2.40
CA TYR A 225 13.59 -18.47 -3.02
C TYR A 225 13.04 -17.47 -2.01
N PHE A 226 13.65 -16.27 -1.96
CA PHE A 226 13.20 -15.12 -1.18
C PHE A 226 12.86 -13.98 -2.13
N ASP A 227 11.75 -13.32 -1.84
CA ASP A 227 11.30 -12.12 -2.53
C ASP A 227 10.56 -11.20 -1.55
N ASP A 228 10.30 -9.95 -1.93
CA ASP A 228 9.55 -8.96 -1.15
C ASP A 228 9.99 -8.90 0.34
N LEU A 229 11.31 -8.93 0.58
CA LEU A 229 11.87 -8.88 1.93
C LEU A 229 11.75 -7.49 2.55
N THR A 230 10.95 -7.34 3.59
CA THR A 230 10.80 -6.08 4.32
C THR A 230 11.14 -6.22 5.80
N LEU A 231 11.72 -5.18 6.37
CA LEU A 231 11.99 -5.04 7.80
C LEU A 231 11.69 -3.61 8.23
N THR A 232 10.70 -3.43 9.08
CA THR A 232 10.26 -2.11 9.54
C THR A 232 10.23 -2.03 11.06
N ALA A 233 10.57 -0.88 11.61
CA ALA A 233 10.38 -0.61 13.04
C ALA A 233 8.90 -0.32 13.33
N SER A 234 8.41 -0.68 14.51
CA SER A 234 7.05 -0.33 14.95
C SER A 234 6.82 1.17 14.85
N GLY A 235 5.72 1.57 14.17
CA GLY A 235 5.36 2.96 13.92
C GLY A 235 6.12 3.63 12.76
N SER A 236 6.86 2.89 11.94
CA SER A 236 7.58 3.38 10.76
C SER A 236 7.23 2.57 9.53
N ASP A 237 7.04 3.24 8.38
CA ASP A 237 6.86 2.59 7.07
C ASP A 237 8.19 2.44 6.30
N ARG A 238 9.32 2.87 6.90
CA ARG A 238 10.63 2.76 6.26
C ARG A 238 11.11 1.32 6.26
N ASN A 239 11.28 0.73 5.07
CA ASN A 239 11.94 -0.56 4.92
C ASN A 239 13.47 -0.40 5.17
N LEU A 240 14.03 -1.22 6.04
CA LEU A 240 15.46 -1.25 6.35
C LEU A 240 16.26 -2.19 5.42
N ILE A 241 15.58 -2.90 4.53
CA ILE A 241 16.19 -3.78 3.53
C ILE A 241 16.36 -3.02 2.22
N MET A 242 17.56 -3.06 1.67
CA MET A 242 17.87 -2.52 0.34
C MET A 242 17.62 -3.59 -0.73
N ASN A 243 17.15 -3.16 -1.93
CA ASN A 243 16.83 -4.06 -3.04
C ASN A 243 15.89 -5.22 -2.60
N SER A 244 14.82 -4.84 -1.90
CA SER A 244 13.93 -5.76 -1.19
C SER A 244 13.13 -6.70 -2.10
N THR A 245 12.90 -6.32 -3.36
CA THR A 245 12.19 -7.07 -4.41
C THR A 245 13.16 -7.75 -5.39
N PHE A 246 14.45 -7.54 -5.24
CA PHE A 246 15.54 -8.05 -6.10
C PHE A 246 15.50 -7.60 -7.58
N GLU A 247 14.51 -6.79 -8.01
CA GLU A 247 14.40 -6.30 -9.39
C GLU A 247 15.30 -5.10 -9.69
N GLU A 248 15.69 -4.32 -8.67
CA GLU A 248 16.44 -3.08 -8.87
C GLU A 248 17.87 -3.32 -9.31
N SER A 249 18.51 -4.37 -8.78
CA SER A 249 19.88 -4.73 -9.13
C SER A 249 20.24 -6.16 -8.76
N LYS A 250 21.33 -6.69 -9.32
CA LYS A 250 21.92 -7.98 -8.92
C LYS A 250 22.97 -7.81 -7.80
N ASP A 251 23.00 -6.68 -7.12
CA ASP A 251 23.93 -6.42 -6.03
C ASP A 251 23.55 -7.23 -4.77
N LEU A 252 24.46 -8.10 -4.37
CA LEU A 252 24.37 -8.92 -3.17
C LEU A 252 25.43 -8.55 -2.12
N SER A 253 25.99 -7.34 -2.18
CA SER A 253 27.09 -6.89 -1.29
C SER A 253 26.74 -6.97 0.20
N ARG A 254 25.45 -6.90 0.54
CA ARG A 254 24.95 -7.05 1.92
C ARG A 254 24.65 -8.48 2.32
N TRP A 255 24.63 -9.39 1.34
CA TRP A 255 24.38 -10.79 1.55
C TRP A 255 25.69 -11.55 1.68
N SER A 256 25.78 -12.45 2.63
CA SER A 256 26.98 -13.27 2.83
C SER A 256 26.61 -14.62 3.48
N LYS A 257 27.56 -15.53 3.50
CA LYS A 257 27.55 -16.79 4.24
C LYS A 257 28.91 -17.02 4.84
N ALA A 258 29.03 -17.89 5.84
CA ALA A 258 30.33 -18.27 6.37
C ALA A 258 31.16 -18.96 5.30
N SER A 259 32.48 -18.75 5.28
CA SER A 259 33.39 -19.23 4.24
C SER A 259 33.50 -20.76 4.12
N TRP A 260 33.18 -21.49 5.19
CA TRP A 260 33.15 -22.97 5.21
C TRP A 260 31.82 -23.56 4.72
N ILE A 261 30.82 -22.71 4.44
CA ILE A 261 29.47 -23.13 4.02
C ILE A 261 29.46 -23.32 2.50
N ASP A 262 29.03 -24.49 2.03
CA ASP A 262 28.97 -24.84 0.62
C ASP A 262 27.52 -24.92 0.10
N PHE A 263 26.93 -23.74 -0.17
CA PHE A 263 25.72 -23.60 -0.97
C PHE A 263 25.86 -22.40 -1.90
N ALA A 264 25.11 -22.38 -2.99
CA ALA A 264 25.06 -21.25 -3.92
C ALA A 264 23.88 -20.33 -3.61
N TYR A 265 24.02 -19.02 -3.84
CA TYR A 265 22.93 -18.07 -3.87
C TYR A 265 23.18 -16.98 -4.92
N GLY A 266 22.12 -16.46 -5.50
CA GLY A 266 22.17 -15.44 -6.53
C GLY A 266 20.80 -14.88 -6.85
N ILE A 267 20.74 -13.76 -7.55
CA ILE A 267 19.49 -13.17 -8.04
C ILE A 267 19.21 -13.73 -9.43
N GLU A 268 18.10 -14.45 -9.59
CA GLU A 268 17.72 -15.16 -10.81
C GLU A 268 16.24 -14.96 -11.14
N GLU A 269 15.90 -15.16 -12.41
CA GLU A 269 14.51 -15.33 -12.85
C GLU A 269 13.96 -16.67 -12.34
N VAL A 270 12.81 -16.63 -11.69
CA VAL A 270 12.07 -17.81 -11.22
C VAL A 270 10.98 -18.13 -12.21
N GLN A 271 10.99 -19.37 -12.70
CA GLN A 271 9.98 -19.92 -13.61
C GLN A 271 8.79 -20.50 -12.85
#